data_9d86eec658b522fd3f3557f6724efc2c
#
_entry.id   9d86eec658b522fd3f3557f6724efc2c
#
_cell.length_a   1.000
_cell.length_b   1.000
_cell.length_c   1.000
_cell.angle_alpha   90.00
_cell.angle_beta   90.00
_cell.angle_gamma   90.00
#
_symmetry.space_group_name_H-M   'P 1'
#
loop_
_entity.id
_entity.type
_entity.pdbx_description
1 polymer ?
#
loop_
_entity_poly.entity_id
_entity_poly.type
_entity_poly.pdbx_seq_one_letter_code
_entity_poly.pdbx_strand_id
1 'polypeptide(L)'
;MSIVQRAIVHSAFGFSWLLGSGSLQAWQAAPRPAEPQPAKKAPAEKNLDWKDVRDWGVEGRILPDQARMGWFDRLPASAQGKVTDAVWKLSRDSAGMLVRFRSDSPELHVRYRLLNGDLAMPHMPATGVSGVDLYARDKQGQWRWVQVTRPTGKVVTAQLVGKLPVEEREFALYLPLYNGVESVEIGVRPGSHFEGLAPRERPIVFYGTSITQGACASRPGMVHTAILGRRFDRPVVNLGFSGNGKMDPAVGEYLGQIDAAVFVIDCLPNMGHELVAERCVPLVNQIRAARPETPIILVEDRRFTNSWLQRERAAEHDLNHAALRTAFEQLQQGGVQKLFYLEGDSLLGLDSEGATDGSHPNDLGFFRQADQFELILRAALGESK
;
A
#
# COMPACT_ATOMS: atom_id res chain seq x y z
N MET A 1 1.06 -55.61 51.54
CA MET A 1 2.42 -56.22 51.47
C MET A 1 3.13 -55.43 50.37
N SER A 2 4.21 -54.70 50.54
CA SER A 2 5.22 -54.44 51.53
C SER A 2 5.78 -53.03 51.33
N ILE A 3 6.01 -52.37 52.45
CA ILE A 3 6.65 -51.06 52.62
C ILE A 3 8.16 -51.20 52.38
N VAL A 4 8.80 -50.32 51.69
CA VAL A 4 10.25 -50.00 51.86
C VAL A 4 10.48 -48.50 51.89
N GLN A 5 10.75 -48.00 53.11
CA GLN A 5 11.38 -46.72 53.40
C GLN A 5 12.87 -46.78 53.07
N ARG A 6 13.44 -45.68 52.60
CA ARG A 6 14.87 -45.29 52.85
C ARG A 6 14.99 -43.79 52.52
N ALA A 7 15.24 -43.05 53.50
CA ALA A 7 16.42 -42.61 54.21
C ALA A 7 16.94 -41.29 53.66
N ILE A 8 16.74 -40.31 54.52
CA ILE A 8 17.27 -38.89 54.41
C ILE A 8 18.76 -38.92 54.75
N VAL A 9 19.59 -38.35 53.87
CA VAL A 9 20.98 -37.97 54.21
C VAL A 9 21.07 -36.46 54.20
N HIS A 10 21.29 -35.91 55.43
CA HIS A 10 21.67 -34.54 55.63
C HIS A 10 23.19 -34.42 55.43
N SER A 11 23.62 -33.57 54.49
CA SER A 11 24.98 -33.06 54.47
C SER A 11 24.92 -31.54 54.64
N ALA A 12 25.37 -31.13 55.81
CA ALA A 12 25.59 -29.72 56.18
C ALA A 12 26.84 -29.23 55.46
N PHE A 13 26.70 -28.23 54.57
CA PHE A 13 27.83 -27.43 54.12
C PHE A 13 27.73 -26.04 54.73
N GLY A 14 28.76 -25.74 55.55
CA GLY A 14 28.92 -24.44 56.17
C GLY A 14 29.22 -23.33 55.12
N PHE A 15 28.49 -22.27 55.20
CA PHE A 15 28.75 -21.04 54.44
C PHE A 15 29.58 -20.09 55.32
N SER A 16 30.85 -19.93 54.97
CA SER A 16 31.70 -18.84 55.46
C SER A 16 31.30 -17.51 54.83
N TRP A 17 30.89 -16.58 55.65
CA TRP A 17 30.67 -15.19 55.23
C TRP A 17 32.01 -14.48 54.98
N LEU A 18 32.37 -14.28 53.72
CA LEU A 18 33.38 -13.29 53.32
C LEU A 18 32.66 -11.94 53.14
N LEU A 19 32.92 -11.02 54.07
CA LEU A 19 32.55 -9.62 53.96
C LEU A 19 33.37 -8.97 52.83
N GLY A 20 32.82 -8.97 51.61
CA GLY A 20 33.30 -8.18 50.50
C GLY A 20 32.77 -6.75 50.64
N SER A 21 33.63 -5.78 50.86
CA SER A 21 33.34 -4.34 50.79
C SER A 21 32.98 -3.95 49.37
N GLY A 22 31.69 -4.09 49.01
CA GLY A 22 31.16 -3.57 47.77
C GLY A 22 30.99 -2.05 47.82
N SER A 23 31.79 -1.33 47.07
CA SER A 23 31.64 0.10 46.83
C SER A 23 30.23 0.39 46.26
N LEU A 24 29.45 1.18 46.97
CA LEU A 24 28.23 1.82 46.50
C LEU A 24 28.58 2.67 45.26
N GLN A 25 28.42 2.14 44.07
CA GLN A 25 28.37 2.98 42.87
C GLN A 25 27.09 3.83 42.95
N ALA A 26 27.30 5.11 43.21
CA ALA A 26 26.25 6.12 43.15
C ALA A 26 25.61 6.05 41.73
N TRP A 27 24.30 5.85 41.68
CA TRP A 27 23.52 6.05 40.49
C TRP A 27 23.73 7.50 40.02
N GLN A 28 24.51 7.68 38.96
CA GLN A 28 24.60 8.98 38.32
C GLN A 28 23.22 9.28 37.74
N ALA A 29 22.63 10.39 38.19
CA ALA A 29 21.37 10.89 37.66
C ALA A 29 21.48 11.02 36.12
N ALA A 30 20.47 10.55 35.42
CA ALA A 30 20.38 10.67 33.96
C ALA A 30 20.62 12.14 33.55
N PRO A 31 21.38 12.40 32.48
CA PRO A 31 21.64 13.77 32.04
C PRO A 31 20.29 14.47 31.77
N ARG A 32 20.17 15.70 32.24
CA ARG A 32 18.99 16.55 31.98
C ARG A 32 18.72 16.55 30.47
N PRO A 33 17.44 16.54 30.05
CA PRO A 33 17.10 16.79 28.68
C PRO A 33 17.78 18.07 28.19
N ALA A 34 18.46 18.00 27.06
CA ALA A 34 19.07 19.16 26.46
C ALA A 34 17.99 20.23 26.23
N GLU A 35 18.29 21.47 26.60
CA GLU A 35 17.40 22.60 26.26
C GLU A 35 17.07 22.58 24.78
N PRO A 36 15.81 22.87 24.39
CA PRO A 36 15.43 22.91 23.00
C PRO A 36 16.32 23.92 22.28
N GLN A 37 17.11 23.42 21.33
CA GLN A 37 17.91 24.30 20.48
C GLN A 37 16.96 25.24 19.74
N PRO A 38 17.29 26.54 19.65
CA PRO A 38 16.46 27.47 18.89
C PRO A 38 16.25 26.93 17.48
N ALA A 39 14.98 26.91 17.05
CA ALA A 39 14.58 26.43 15.74
C ALA A 39 15.50 27.07 14.67
N LYS A 40 16.22 26.24 13.92
CA LYS A 40 17.01 26.74 12.79
C LYS A 40 16.08 27.57 11.91
N LYS A 41 16.45 28.86 11.68
CA LYS A 41 15.74 29.71 10.73
C LYS A 41 15.47 28.91 9.46
N ALA A 42 14.20 28.87 9.03
CA ALA A 42 13.85 28.27 7.76
C ALA A 42 14.81 28.79 6.67
N PRO A 43 15.39 27.93 5.83
CA PRO A 43 16.23 28.37 4.73
C PRO A 43 15.45 29.41 3.93
N ALA A 44 16.10 30.48 3.48
CA ALA A 44 15.50 31.44 2.57
C ALA A 44 14.83 30.68 1.44
N GLU A 45 13.58 31.03 1.16
CA GLU A 45 12.78 30.38 0.11
C GLU A 45 13.58 30.44 -1.20
N LYS A 46 14.04 29.30 -1.69
CA LYS A 46 14.76 29.22 -2.95
C LYS A 46 13.81 29.69 -4.05
N ASN A 47 14.32 30.55 -4.93
CA ASN A 47 13.59 30.91 -6.14
C ASN A 47 13.45 29.64 -7.01
N LEU A 48 12.26 29.05 -7.04
CA LEU A 48 11.93 27.82 -7.78
C LEU A 48 10.71 28.10 -8.68
N ASP A 49 10.72 27.48 -9.84
CA ASP A 49 9.54 27.43 -10.69
C ASP A 49 8.65 26.28 -10.20
N TRP A 50 7.47 26.61 -9.68
CA TRP A 50 6.50 25.65 -9.17
C TRP A 50 5.48 25.27 -10.25
N LYS A 51 5.26 23.99 -10.44
CA LYS A 51 4.36 23.38 -11.43
C LYS A 51 3.26 22.64 -10.70
N ASP A 52 2.01 23.06 -10.87
CA ASP A 52 0.86 22.38 -10.26
C ASP A 52 0.55 21.09 -11.02
N VAL A 53 0.48 19.96 -10.32
CA VAL A 53 0.22 18.66 -10.96
C VAL A 53 -1.16 18.56 -11.62
N ARG A 54 -2.09 19.45 -11.29
CA ARG A 54 -3.40 19.53 -11.93
C ARG A 54 -3.34 19.95 -13.39
N ASP A 55 -2.26 20.62 -13.80
CA ASP A 55 -2.09 21.11 -15.17
C ASP A 55 -1.87 19.96 -16.18
N TRP A 56 -1.36 18.80 -15.72
CA TRP A 56 -1.15 17.64 -16.60
C TRP A 56 -1.78 16.34 -16.09
N GLY A 57 -2.27 16.30 -14.84
CA GLY A 57 -3.02 15.21 -14.27
C GLY A 57 -2.21 14.18 -13.49
N VAL A 58 -2.94 13.22 -12.89
CA VAL A 58 -2.39 12.09 -12.12
C VAL A 58 -3.04 10.79 -12.57
N GLU A 59 -2.28 9.70 -12.55
CA GLU A 59 -2.80 8.35 -12.66
C GLU A 59 -3.46 7.93 -11.34
N GLY A 60 -4.34 6.92 -11.38
CA GLY A 60 -4.97 6.33 -10.20
C GLY A 60 -6.36 6.89 -9.84
N ARG A 61 -6.82 7.96 -10.48
CA ARG A 61 -8.22 8.42 -10.39
C ARG A 61 -9.08 7.68 -11.42
N ILE A 62 -10.19 7.11 -10.97
CA ILE A 62 -11.14 6.55 -11.94
C ILE A 62 -12.01 7.66 -12.56
N LEU A 63 -12.48 7.48 -13.77
CA LEU A 63 -13.42 8.38 -14.47
C LEU A 63 -12.98 9.86 -14.33
N PRO A 64 -11.81 10.24 -14.88
CA PRO A 64 -11.18 11.53 -14.61
C PRO A 64 -12.03 12.74 -15.01
N ASP A 65 -12.91 12.59 -15.98
CA ASP A 65 -13.78 13.66 -16.51
C ASP A 65 -15.02 13.91 -15.63
N GLN A 66 -15.30 13.05 -14.65
CA GLN A 66 -16.42 13.25 -13.75
C GLN A 66 -16.08 14.20 -12.61
N ALA A 67 -17.08 15.00 -12.18
CA ALA A 67 -16.96 15.91 -11.05
C ALA A 67 -16.51 15.19 -9.77
N ARG A 68 -15.67 15.86 -8.95
CA ARG A 68 -15.15 15.34 -7.67
C ARG A 68 -15.36 16.35 -6.56
N MET A 69 -15.45 15.84 -5.30
CA MET A 69 -15.45 16.72 -4.14
C MET A 69 -14.06 17.33 -3.90
N GLY A 70 -13.02 16.49 -3.90
CA GLY A 70 -11.62 16.91 -3.93
C GLY A 70 -10.96 16.46 -5.22
N TRP A 71 -10.12 17.30 -5.82
CA TRP A 71 -9.50 16.98 -7.11
C TRP A 71 -8.70 15.66 -7.09
N PHE A 72 -8.12 15.32 -5.94
CA PHE A 72 -7.34 14.09 -5.71
C PHE A 72 -8.16 12.94 -5.12
N ASP A 73 -9.49 13.00 -5.13
CA ASP A 73 -10.32 11.86 -4.68
C ASP A 73 -10.24 10.71 -5.68
N ARG A 74 -10.20 9.46 -5.22
CA ARG A 74 -10.13 8.26 -6.08
C ARG A 74 -11.46 8.01 -6.80
N LEU A 75 -12.59 8.25 -6.13
CA LEU A 75 -13.93 8.12 -6.68
C LEU A 75 -14.51 9.46 -7.12
N PRO A 76 -15.43 9.51 -8.11
CA PRO A 76 -16.16 10.72 -8.49
C PRO A 76 -17.17 11.13 -7.40
N ALA A 77 -17.62 12.40 -7.41
CA ALA A 77 -18.60 12.92 -6.46
C ALA A 77 -19.93 12.15 -6.48
N SER A 78 -20.29 11.56 -7.62
CA SER A 78 -21.48 10.72 -7.78
C SER A 78 -21.49 9.46 -6.91
N ALA A 79 -20.34 9.07 -6.36
CA ALA A 79 -20.23 7.92 -5.45
C ALA A 79 -20.71 8.25 -4.02
N GLN A 80 -20.73 9.52 -3.63
CA GLN A 80 -21.23 9.93 -2.32
C GLN A 80 -22.71 9.54 -2.17
N GLY A 81 -23.04 8.84 -1.10
CA GLY A 81 -24.39 8.35 -0.82
C GLY A 81 -24.82 7.11 -1.63
N LYS A 82 -23.97 6.62 -2.58
CA LYS A 82 -24.18 5.34 -3.27
C LYS A 82 -23.33 4.22 -2.65
N VAL A 83 -22.02 4.47 -2.51
CA VAL A 83 -21.15 3.57 -1.75
C VAL A 83 -21.34 3.80 -0.26
N THR A 84 -20.87 2.87 0.58
CA THR A 84 -20.94 3.06 2.04
C THR A 84 -20.14 4.29 2.47
N ASP A 85 -20.53 4.93 3.59
CA ASP A 85 -19.84 6.12 4.13
C ASP A 85 -18.35 5.83 4.39
N ALA A 86 -18.03 4.61 4.80
CA ALA A 86 -16.64 4.19 5.02
C ALA A 86 -15.84 4.14 3.71
N VAL A 87 -16.40 3.53 2.65
CA VAL A 87 -15.78 3.52 1.32
C VAL A 87 -15.62 4.94 0.79
N TRP A 88 -16.67 5.78 0.92
CA TRP A 88 -16.60 7.17 0.52
C TRP A 88 -15.48 7.93 1.23
N LYS A 89 -15.41 7.83 2.55
CA LYS A 89 -14.36 8.48 3.35
C LYS A 89 -12.96 8.03 2.93
N LEU A 90 -12.75 6.72 2.80
CA LEU A 90 -11.47 6.13 2.38
C LEU A 90 -11.09 6.49 0.94
N SER A 91 -12.08 6.70 0.05
CA SER A 91 -11.81 7.08 -1.33
C SER A 91 -11.12 8.45 -1.48
N ARG A 92 -11.12 9.25 -0.42
CA ARG A 92 -10.47 10.55 -0.36
C ARG A 92 -8.98 10.49 -0.01
N ASP A 93 -8.49 9.32 0.41
CA ASP A 93 -7.06 9.06 0.49
C ASP A 93 -6.49 8.89 -0.93
N SER A 94 -5.23 9.31 -1.11
CA SER A 94 -4.59 9.35 -2.44
C SER A 94 -3.87 8.06 -2.82
N ALA A 95 -4.21 6.91 -2.19
CA ALA A 95 -3.56 5.61 -2.43
C ALA A 95 -3.53 5.25 -3.93
N GLY A 96 -2.35 4.88 -4.42
CA GLY A 96 -2.14 4.47 -5.81
C GLY A 96 -2.05 5.62 -6.82
N MET A 97 -2.26 6.86 -6.39
CA MET A 97 -2.07 8.00 -7.30
C MET A 97 -0.60 8.22 -7.62
N LEU A 98 -0.32 8.50 -8.88
CA LEU A 98 1.02 8.68 -9.42
C LEU A 98 1.08 9.90 -10.33
N VAL A 99 2.01 10.80 -10.02
CA VAL A 99 2.37 11.96 -10.85
C VAL A 99 3.60 11.60 -11.68
N ARG A 100 3.55 11.79 -13.00
CA ARG A 100 4.69 11.55 -13.89
C ARG A 100 5.13 12.84 -14.57
N PHE A 101 6.43 13.05 -14.70
CA PHE A 101 7.01 14.21 -15.37
C PHE A 101 8.45 13.93 -15.83
N ARG A 102 8.95 14.76 -16.75
CA ARG A 102 10.37 14.82 -17.14
C ARG A 102 10.97 16.15 -16.74
N SER A 103 12.23 16.12 -16.38
CA SER A 103 12.99 17.33 -16.11
C SER A 103 14.51 17.08 -16.19
N ASP A 104 15.25 18.11 -16.57
CA ASP A 104 16.71 18.16 -16.48
C ASP A 104 17.19 18.96 -15.27
N SER A 105 16.27 19.38 -14.39
CA SER A 105 16.59 20.18 -13.21
C SER A 105 17.62 19.48 -12.32
N PRO A 106 18.69 20.18 -11.89
CA PRO A 106 19.69 19.61 -11.00
C PRO A 106 19.19 19.44 -9.55
N GLU A 107 17.98 19.92 -9.25
CA GLU A 107 17.31 19.71 -7.98
C GLU A 107 15.80 19.66 -8.19
N LEU A 108 15.12 18.81 -7.42
CA LEU A 108 13.68 18.71 -7.38
C LEU A 108 13.17 18.97 -5.97
N HIS A 109 12.10 19.72 -5.90
CA HIS A 109 11.38 20.03 -4.67
C HIS A 109 9.91 19.64 -4.84
N VAL A 110 9.24 19.44 -3.72
CA VAL A 110 7.79 19.24 -3.68
C VAL A 110 7.21 20.13 -2.60
N ARG A 111 6.03 20.68 -2.86
CA ARG A 111 5.16 21.23 -1.83
C ARG A 111 3.77 20.65 -2.00
N TYR A 112 3.17 20.23 -0.89
CA TYR A 112 1.83 19.66 -0.90
C TYR A 112 1.11 19.95 0.41
N ARG A 113 -0.22 19.95 0.33
CA ARG A 113 -1.08 20.10 1.48
C ARG A 113 -1.87 18.79 1.69
N LEU A 114 -1.79 18.26 2.88
CA LEU A 114 -2.51 17.06 3.30
C LEU A 114 -3.95 17.39 3.70
N LEU A 115 -4.85 16.45 3.46
CA LEU A 115 -6.26 16.57 3.84
C LEU A 115 -6.43 16.44 5.36
N ASN A 116 -5.69 15.52 6.00
CA ASN A 116 -5.80 15.22 7.44
C ASN A 116 -4.51 15.58 8.19
N GLY A 117 -4.67 15.89 9.49
CA GLY A 117 -3.57 16.20 10.40
C GLY A 117 -2.92 14.98 11.05
N ASP A 118 -3.56 13.81 10.99
CA ASP A 118 -3.03 12.55 11.50
C ASP A 118 -2.02 12.00 10.49
N LEU A 119 -0.74 12.22 10.76
CA LEU A 119 0.34 11.97 9.79
C LEU A 119 0.85 10.54 9.78
N ALA A 120 0.61 9.76 10.84
CA ALA A 120 1.09 8.40 11.04
C ALA A 120 0.02 7.56 11.73
N MET A 121 0.20 6.24 11.71
CA MET A 121 -0.61 5.29 12.48
C MET A 121 0.29 4.47 13.40
N PRO A 122 -0.23 3.82 14.47
CA PRO A 122 0.60 3.01 15.37
C PRO A 122 1.44 1.92 14.68
N HIS A 123 0.94 1.41 13.56
CA HIS A 123 1.55 0.34 12.76
C HIS A 123 2.10 0.83 11.40
N MET A 124 2.09 2.15 11.15
CA MET A 124 2.50 2.70 9.85
C MET A 124 3.15 4.09 10.00
N PRO A 125 4.39 4.28 9.53
CA PRO A 125 5.11 5.54 9.67
C PRO A 125 4.49 6.66 8.82
N ALA A 126 4.79 7.91 9.18
CA ALA A 126 4.36 9.09 8.43
C ALA A 126 4.82 9.07 6.95
N THR A 127 5.92 8.43 6.65
CA THR A 127 6.42 8.24 5.27
C THR A 127 5.47 7.41 4.40
N GLY A 128 4.77 6.45 4.98
CA GLY A 128 3.76 5.64 4.29
C GLY A 128 2.37 6.27 4.32
N VAL A 129 1.92 6.74 5.51
CA VAL A 129 0.58 7.33 5.69
C VAL A 129 0.44 8.61 4.88
N SER A 130 1.42 9.53 4.99
CA SER A 130 1.30 10.94 4.56
C SER A 130 2.45 11.42 3.66
N GLY A 131 3.46 10.59 3.41
CA GLY A 131 4.62 10.95 2.58
C GLY A 131 4.34 10.80 1.10
N VAL A 132 5.07 11.57 0.28
CA VAL A 132 5.17 11.37 -1.16
C VAL A 132 6.50 10.71 -1.49
N ASP A 133 6.51 9.78 -2.47
CA ASP A 133 7.61 8.84 -2.71
C ASP A 133 8.09 8.92 -4.16
N LEU A 134 9.33 9.39 -4.37
CA LEU A 134 9.91 9.69 -5.68
C LEU A 134 10.74 8.53 -6.21
N TYR A 135 10.49 8.20 -7.46
CA TYR A 135 11.30 7.33 -8.30
C TYR A 135 11.80 8.07 -9.54
N ALA A 136 12.89 7.61 -10.13
CA ALA A 136 13.42 8.08 -11.40
C ALA A 136 13.80 6.90 -12.30
N ARG A 137 13.74 7.06 -13.62
CA ARG A 137 14.31 6.09 -14.55
C ARG A 137 15.82 6.24 -14.61
N ASP A 138 16.53 5.11 -14.54
CA ASP A 138 17.96 5.03 -14.82
C ASP A 138 18.22 4.99 -16.35
N LYS A 139 19.49 4.97 -16.73
CA LYS A 139 19.91 4.93 -18.17
C LYS A 139 19.48 3.65 -18.90
N GLN A 140 19.13 2.61 -18.16
CA GLN A 140 18.60 1.33 -18.68
C GLN A 140 17.06 1.34 -18.75
N GLY A 141 16.42 2.48 -18.41
CA GLY A 141 14.97 2.62 -18.38
C GLY A 141 14.31 1.97 -17.14
N GLN A 142 15.10 1.55 -16.14
CA GLN A 142 14.58 0.91 -14.95
C GLN A 142 14.19 1.96 -13.89
N TRP A 143 13.05 1.77 -13.24
CA TRP A 143 12.64 2.60 -12.11
C TRP A 143 13.53 2.36 -10.90
N ARG A 144 14.15 3.43 -10.39
CA ARG A 144 14.97 3.43 -9.17
C ARG A 144 14.38 4.38 -8.15
N TRP A 145 14.38 3.95 -6.90
CA TRP A 145 13.95 4.80 -5.80
C TRP A 145 14.92 5.96 -5.57
N VAL A 146 14.38 7.13 -5.24
CA VAL A 146 15.15 8.35 -5.00
C VAL A 146 14.99 8.84 -3.58
N GLN A 147 13.76 9.15 -3.15
CA GLN A 147 13.49 9.78 -1.87
C GLN A 147 12.03 9.67 -1.48
N VAL A 148 11.75 9.69 -0.16
CA VAL A 148 10.41 9.85 0.40
C VAL A 148 10.40 11.04 1.37
N THR A 149 9.33 11.83 1.37
CA THR A 149 9.17 12.93 2.34
C THR A 149 8.82 12.39 3.73
N ARG A 150 9.17 13.18 4.76
CA ARG A 150 8.89 12.90 6.17
C ARG A 150 8.00 14.01 6.74
N PRO A 151 6.69 13.94 6.55
CA PRO A 151 5.77 14.98 6.99
C PRO A 151 5.81 15.19 8.50
N THR A 152 5.83 16.46 8.91
CA THR A 152 5.74 16.88 10.33
C THR A 152 4.55 17.81 10.55
N GLY A 153 3.73 18.05 9.52
CA GLY A 153 2.53 18.89 9.54
C GLY A 153 1.74 18.74 8.24
N LYS A 154 0.57 19.38 8.17
CA LYS A 154 -0.33 19.30 6.99
C LYS A 154 0.26 19.98 5.74
N VAL A 155 1.07 21.00 5.91
CA VAL A 155 1.74 21.68 4.81
C VAL A 155 3.18 21.23 4.78
N VAL A 156 3.59 20.66 3.68
CA VAL A 156 4.93 20.10 3.50
C VAL A 156 5.61 20.79 2.34
N THR A 157 6.82 21.29 2.58
CA THR A 157 7.75 21.72 1.53
C THR A 157 9.08 21.01 1.78
N ALA A 158 9.55 20.27 0.78
CA ALA A 158 10.74 19.45 0.93
C ALA A 158 11.57 19.41 -0.36
N GLN A 159 12.88 19.38 -0.22
CA GLN A 159 13.76 19.00 -1.31
C GLN A 159 13.74 17.47 -1.44
N LEU A 160 13.38 16.98 -2.63
CA LEU A 160 13.38 15.55 -2.95
C LEU A 160 14.77 15.06 -3.33
N VAL A 161 15.47 15.83 -4.17
CA VAL A 161 16.82 15.50 -4.61
C VAL A 161 17.55 16.76 -5.04
N GLY A 162 18.86 16.74 -4.97
CA GLY A 162 19.72 17.86 -5.43
C GLY A 162 21.06 17.36 -5.95
N LYS A 163 21.83 18.28 -6.56
CA LYS A 163 23.14 17.99 -7.14
C LYS A 163 23.11 16.95 -8.27
N LEU A 164 21.97 16.86 -8.98
CA LEU A 164 21.88 16.01 -10.17
C LEU A 164 22.69 16.64 -11.32
N PRO A 165 23.30 15.81 -12.19
CA PRO A 165 23.74 16.26 -13.50
C PRO A 165 22.56 16.85 -14.29
N VAL A 166 22.80 17.91 -15.06
CA VAL A 166 21.82 18.49 -15.97
C VAL A 166 21.61 17.54 -17.14
N GLU A 167 20.64 16.67 -16.99
CA GLU A 167 20.32 15.58 -17.92
C GLU A 167 18.85 15.25 -17.76
N GLU A 168 18.11 15.15 -18.86
CA GLU A 168 16.68 14.84 -18.82
C GLU A 168 16.44 13.44 -18.23
N ARG A 169 15.50 13.37 -17.30
CA ARG A 169 15.04 12.12 -16.66
C ARG A 169 13.54 12.13 -16.50
N GLU A 170 12.97 10.93 -16.60
CA GLU A 170 11.58 10.69 -16.23
C GLU A 170 11.49 10.36 -14.73
N PHE A 171 10.54 11.00 -14.07
CA PHE A 171 10.25 10.84 -12.65
C PHE A 171 8.81 10.37 -12.43
N ALA A 172 8.62 9.64 -11.33
CA ALA A 172 7.34 9.14 -10.86
C ALA A 172 7.21 9.45 -9.37
N LEU A 173 6.22 10.27 -8.99
CA LEU A 173 5.94 10.65 -7.61
C LEU A 173 4.64 10.01 -7.15
N TYR A 174 4.72 9.01 -6.26
CA TYR A 174 3.56 8.39 -5.62
C TYR A 174 3.04 9.27 -4.50
N LEU A 175 1.71 9.37 -4.39
CA LEU A 175 1.02 10.14 -3.37
C LEU A 175 0.73 9.28 -2.11
N PRO A 176 0.34 9.91 -0.97
CA PRO A 176 0.12 9.24 0.30
C PRO A 176 -0.90 8.09 0.24
N LEU A 177 -0.70 7.07 1.10
CA LEU A 177 -1.55 5.87 1.12
C LEU A 177 -2.79 6.02 2.01
N TYR A 178 -2.66 6.66 3.19
CA TYR A 178 -3.70 6.78 4.20
C TYR A 178 -4.01 8.24 4.55
N ASN A 179 -3.67 9.15 3.65
CA ASN A 179 -4.04 10.55 3.70
C ASN A 179 -4.36 11.05 2.28
N GLY A 180 -5.26 11.99 2.17
CA GLY A 180 -5.51 12.71 0.94
C GLY A 180 -4.58 13.91 0.79
N VAL A 181 -4.44 14.41 -0.42
CA VAL A 181 -3.79 15.70 -0.69
C VAL A 181 -4.80 16.68 -1.27
N GLU A 182 -4.69 17.96 -0.89
CA GLU A 182 -5.49 19.06 -1.43
C GLU A 182 -4.78 19.74 -2.62
N SER A 183 -3.45 19.76 -2.57
CA SER A 183 -2.58 20.32 -3.62
C SER A 183 -1.24 19.62 -3.65
N VAL A 184 -0.63 19.53 -4.83
CA VAL A 184 0.73 19.03 -5.03
C VAL A 184 1.38 19.84 -6.13
N GLU A 185 2.58 20.36 -5.90
CA GLU A 185 3.37 21.09 -6.86
C GLU A 185 4.81 20.59 -6.87
N ILE A 186 5.40 20.54 -8.05
CA ILE A 186 6.81 20.19 -8.26
C ILE A 186 7.61 21.47 -8.47
N GLY A 187 8.66 21.64 -7.67
CA GLY A 187 9.57 22.79 -7.78
C GLY A 187 10.85 22.38 -8.51
N VAL A 188 11.18 23.13 -9.54
CA VAL A 188 12.41 22.97 -10.33
C VAL A 188 13.23 24.26 -10.33
N ARG A 189 14.51 24.18 -10.65
CA ARG A 189 15.34 25.37 -10.82
C ARG A 189 14.83 26.21 -11.99
N PRO A 190 14.75 27.53 -11.86
CA PRO A 190 14.39 28.40 -12.97
C PRO A 190 15.24 28.15 -14.20
N GLY A 191 14.57 28.10 -15.37
CA GLY A 191 15.22 27.83 -16.65
C GLY A 191 15.53 26.38 -16.95
N SER A 192 15.21 25.46 -16.04
CA SER A 192 15.25 24.01 -16.33
C SER A 192 14.09 23.58 -17.22
N HIS A 193 14.32 22.56 -18.05
CA HIS A 193 13.25 21.94 -18.80
C HIS A 193 12.33 21.17 -17.81
N PHE A 194 11.01 21.27 -18.05
CA PHE A 194 9.97 20.53 -17.33
C PHE A 194 8.83 20.19 -18.26
N GLU A 195 8.47 18.90 -18.30
CA GLU A 195 7.33 18.38 -19.05
C GLU A 195 6.48 17.51 -18.12
N GLY A 196 5.22 17.91 -17.88
CA GLY A 196 4.23 17.05 -17.23
C GLY A 196 3.77 15.94 -18.19
N LEU A 197 3.78 14.69 -17.75
CA LEU A 197 3.36 13.55 -18.57
C LEU A 197 1.91 13.21 -18.26
N ALA A 198 1.07 13.25 -19.30
CA ALA A 198 -0.34 12.90 -19.18
C ALA A 198 -0.55 11.48 -18.61
N PRO A 199 -1.65 11.23 -17.86
CA PRO A 199 -2.01 9.90 -17.40
C PRO A 199 -2.11 8.91 -18.55
N ARG A 200 -1.62 7.68 -18.33
CA ARG A 200 -1.72 6.59 -19.30
C ARG A 200 -3.10 5.93 -19.19
N GLU A 201 -3.49 5.26 -20.25
CA GLU A 201 -4.77 4.58 -20.36
C GLU A 201 -4.67 3.09 -20.00
N ARG A 202 -5.83 2.44 -19.86
CA ARG A 202 -6.02 1.01 -19.61
C ARG A 202 -5.19 0.51 -18.40
N PRO A 203 -5.55 0.97 -17.18
CA PRO A 203 -4.86 0.60 -15.96
C PRO A 203 -5.08 -0.87 -15.57
N ILE A 204 -4.16 -1.40 -14.76
CA ILE A 204 -4.43 -2.53 -13.89
C ILE A 204 -5.29 -1.99 -12.73
N VAL A 205 -6.51 -2.50 -12.57
CA VAL A 205 -7.45 -2.03 -11.54
C VAL A 205 -7.49 -3.04 -10.41
N PHE A 206 -7.07 -2.63 -9.21
CA PHE A 206 -7.21 -3.40 -7.98
C PHE A 206 -8.40 -2.92 -7.19
N TYR A 207 -9.32 -3.83 -6.87
CA TYR A 207 -10.37 -3.61 -5.86
C TYR A 207 -10.11 -4.54 -4.69
N GLY A 208 -9.88 -3.95 -3.49
CA GLY A 208 -9.48 -4.73 -2.35
C GLY A 208 -9.57 -4.00 -1.02
N THR A 209 -8.72 -4.41 -0.10
CA THR A 209 -8.80 -4.12 1.33
C THR A 209 -7.76 -3.09 1.79
N SER A 210 -7.45 -3.07 3.11
CA SER A 210 -6.31 -2.34 3.68
C SER A 210 -4.98 -2.76 3.05
N ILE A 211 -4.84 -4.03 2.68
CA ILE A 211 -3.62 -4.55 2.04
C ILE A 211 -3.45 -3.91 0.67
N THR A 212 -4.49 -3.90 -0.14
CA THR A 212 -4.48 -3.23 -1.44
C THR A 212 -4.25 -1.73 -1.30
N GLN A 213 -4.88 -1.06 -0.29
CA GLN A 213 -4.65 0.36 0.01
C GLN A 213 -3.19 0.64 0.39
N GLY A 214 -2.52 -0.31 1.06
CA GLY A 214 -1.10 -0.26 1.39
C GLY A 214 -0.77 -0.16 2.87
N ALA A 215 -1.65 -0.72 3.75
CA ALA A 215 -1.40 -0.75 5.19
C ALA A 215 -0.07 -1.43 5.51
N CYS A 216 0.71 -0.82 6.41
CA CYS A 216 2.04 -1.24 6.86
C CYS A 216 3.18 -1.10 5.84
N ALA A 217 2.93 -0.57 4.63
CA ALA A 217 4.03 -0.19 3.74
C ALA A 217 4.82 0.99 4.34
N SER A 218 6.15 0.90 4.30
CA SER A 218 7.00 1.97 4.83
C SER A 218 6.88 3.29 4.05
N ARG A 219 6.49 3.22 2.78
CA ARG A 219 6.33 4.33 1.84
C ARG A 219 5.45 3.92 0.64
N PRO A 220 4.82 4.87 -0.07
CA PRO A 220 3.84 4.57 -1.12
C PRO A 220 4.30 3.62 -2.23
N GLY A 221 5.52 3.75 -2.70
CA GLY A 221 6.04 2.90 -3.77
C GLY A 221 6.36 1.45 -3.37
N MET A 222 6.21 1.08 -2.09
CA MET A 222 6.43 -0.29 -1.61
C MET A 222 5.18 -1.16 -1.62
N VAL A 223 4.00 -0.59 -1.82
CA VAL A 223 2.79 -1.40 -2.00
C VAL A 223 2.91 -2.26 -3.26
N HIS A 224 2.46 -3.52 -3.21
CA HIS A 224 2.52 -4.44 -4.34
C HIS A 224 1.91 -3.84 -5.62
N THR A 225 0.84 -3.07 -5.51
CA THR A 225 0.19 -2.38 -6.65
C THR A 225 1.14 -1.39 -7.33
N ALA A 226 1.91 -0.61 -6.55
CA ALA A 226 2.91 0.31 -7.08
C ALA A 226 4.13 -0.41 -7.69
N ILE A 227 4.57 -1.51 -7.05
CA ILE A 227 5.66 -2.37 -7.57
C ILE A 227 5.25 -2.94 -8.93
N LEU A 228 4.04 -3.48 -9.04
CA LEU A 228 3.50 -4.03 -10.29
C LEU A 228 3.34 -2.97 -11.38
N GLY A 229 2.85 -1.78 -11.04
CA GLY A 229 2.78 -0.66 -11.99
C GLY A 229 4.13 -0.33 -12.62
N ARG A 230 5.22 -0.39 -11.83
CA ARG A 230 6.58 -0.20 -12.35
C ARG A 230 7.10 -1.38 -13.16
N ARG A 231 6.79 -2.64 -12.76
CA ARG A 231 7.23 -3.86 -13.48
C ARG A 231 6.57 -4.00 -14.85
N PHE A 232 5.29 -3.64 -14.94
CA PHE A 232 4.51 -3.68 -16.19
C PHE A 232 4.60 -2.37 -16.99
N ASP A 233 5.24 -1.35 -16.45
CA ASP A 233 5.23 0.01 -16.99
C ASP A 233 3.82 0.48 -17.37
N ARG A 234 2.86 0.22 -16.49
CA ARG A 234 1.44 0.41 -16.72
C ARG A 234 0.79 1.22 -15.60
N PRO A 235 -0.22 2.07 -15.88
CA PRO A 235 -0.95 2.76 -14.84
C PRO A 235 -1.67 1.76 -13.93
N VAL A 236 -1.82 2.12 -12.67
CA VAL A 236 -2.57 1.33 -11.69
C VAL A 236 -3.66 2.20 -11.07
N VAL A 237 -4.84 1.64 -10.94
CA VAL A 237 -5.92 2.16 -10.11
C VAL A 237 -5.99 1.31 -8.85
N ASN A 238 -5.79 1.95 -7.71
CA ASN A 238 -5.86 1.32 -6.40
C ASN A 238 -7.20 1.68 -5.73
N LEU A 239 -8.16 0.77 -5.75
CA LEU A 239 -9.42 0.85 -5.02
C LEU A 239 -9.38 -0.05 -3.78
N GLY A 240 -8.29 0.03 -3.02
CA GLY A 240 -8.18 -0.54 -1.69
C GLY A 240 -8.96 0.30 -0.69
N PHE A 241 -9.84 -0.33 0.10
CA PHE A 241 -10.65 0.30 1.12
C PHE A 241 -10.51 -0.45 2.43
N SER A 242 -9.71 0.08 3.34
CA SER A 242 -9.35 -0.53 4.62
C SER A 242 -10.59 -1.00 5.41
N GLY A 243 -10.68 -2.31 5.71
CA GLY A 243 -11.84 -2.92 6.37
C GLY A 243 -13.13 -2.98 5.53
N ASN A 244 -13.16 -2.39 4.32
CA ASN A 244 -14.37 -2.17 3.53
C ASN A 244 -14.26 -2.63 2.06
N GLY A 245 -13.21 -3.32 1.67
CA GLY A 245 -13.14 -4.04 0.41
C GLY A 245 -13.93 -5.35 0.52
N LYS A 246 -15.25 -5.31 0.21
CA LYS A 246 -16.20 -6.39 0.51
C LYS A 246 -17.06 -6.78 -0.69
N MET A 247 -16.52 -6.65 -1.90
CA MET A 247 -17.25 -6.95 -3.14
C MET A 247 -18.60 -6.22 -3.20
N ASP A 248 -18.62 -4.94 -2.80
CA ASP A 248 -19.82 -4.11 -2.71
C ASP A 248 -20.39 -3.85 -4.12
N PRO A 249 -21.69 -4.13 -4.39
CA PRO A 249 -22.31 -3.91 -5.69
C PRO A 249 -22.23 -2.46 -6.19
N ALA A 250 -22.31 -1.47 -5.26
CA ALA A 250 -22.21 -0.06 -5.62
C ALA A 250 -20.79 0.31 -6.10
N VAL A 251 -19.74 -0.34 -5.57
CA VAL A 251 -18.37 -0.21 -6.12
C VAL A 251 -18.29 -0.91 -7.48
N GLY A 252 -18.96 -2.06 -7.65
CA GLY A 252 -19.06 -2.78 -8.92
C GLY A 252 -19.60 -1.92 -10.07
N GLU A 253 -20.56 -1.00 -9.80
CA GLU A 253 -21.07 -0.05 -10.80
C GLU A 253 -19.94 0.87 -11.35
N TYR A 254 -19.03 1.31 -10.49
CA TYR A 254 -17.89 2.14 -10.90
C TYR A 254 -16.81 1.33 -11.60
N LEU A 255 -16.55 0.09 -11.16
CA LEU A 255 -15.62 -0.82 -11.84
C LEU A 255 -16.05 -1.06 -13.30
N GLY A 256 -17.33 -1.31 -13.55
CA GLY A 256 -17.87 -1.52 -14.90
C GLY A 256 -17.68 -0.32 -15.84
N GLN A 257 -17.46 0.88 -15.32
CA GLN A 257 -17.25 2.09 -16.14
C GLN A 257 -15.77 2.28 -16.54
N ILE A 258 -14.82 1.59 -15.89
CA ILE A 258 -13.39 1.76 -16.15
C ILE A 258 -12.97 0.93 -17.39
N ASP A 259 -12.30 1.54 -18.34
CA ASP A 259 -11.61 0.80 -19.42
C ASP A 259 -10.28 0.24 -18.88
N ALA A 260 -10.37 -0.88 -18.18
CA ALA A 260 -9.25 -1.55 -17.54
C ALA A 260 -8.53 -2.51 -18.49
N ALA A 261 -7.22 -2.68 -18.32
CA ALA A 261 -6.47 -3.77 -18.92
C ALA A 261 -6.81 -5.10 -18.23
N VAL A 262 -7.02 -5.09 -16.92
CA VAL A 262 -7.37 -6.25 -16.08
C VAL A 262 -7.99 -5.75 -14.77
N PHE A 263 -8.96 -6.47 -14.24
CA PHE A 263 -9.49 -6.30 -12.90
C PHE A 263 -8.91 -7.35 -11.96
N VAL A 264 -8.43 -6.91 -10.80
CA VAL A 264 -7.95 -7.77 -9.72
C VAL A 264 -8.86 -7.56 -8.52
N ILE A 265 -9.60 -8.61 -8.12
CA ILE A 265 -10.55 -8.59 -7.02
C ILE A 265 -9.91 -9.26 -5.81
N ASP A 266 -9.37 -8.44 -4.90
CA ASP A 266 -8.57 -8.80 -3.74
C ASP A 266 -9.30 -8.41 -2.43
N CYS A 267 -10.57 -8.83 -2.31
CA CYS A 267 -11.46 -8.43 -1.23
C CYS A 267 -11.54 -9.43 -0.08
N LEU A 268 -11.04 -10.65 -0.26
CA LEU A 268 -11.22 -11.77 0.67
C LEU A 268 -10.76 -11.45 2.11
N PRO A 269 -9.66 -10.67 2.34
CA PRO A 269 -9.22 -10.31 3.70
C PRO A 269 -10.27 -9.59 4.58
N ASN A 270 -11.33 -9.03 3.99
CA ASN A 270 -12.41 -8.35 4.72
C ASN A 270 -13.75 -9.12 4.70
N MET A 271 -13.76 -10.37 4.23
CA MET A 271 -14.99 -11.15 4.02
C MET A 271 -14.93 -12.49 4.74
N GLY A 272 -16.06 -12.90 5.33
CA GLY A 272 -16.29 -14.29 5.72
C GLY A 272 -16.86 -15.10 4.54
N HIS A 273 -16.80 -16.43 4.63
CA HIS A 273 -17.19 -17.34 3.57
C HIS A 273 -18.64 -17.15 3.10
N GLU A 274 -19.57 -16.82 4.01
CA GLU A 274 -20.97 -16.54 3.63
C GLU A 274 -21.07 -15.30 2.74
N LEU A 275 -20.35 -14.23 3.08
CA LEU A 275 -20.36 -13.00 2.30
C LEU A 275 -19.68 -13.18 0.94
N VAL A 276 -18.65 -14.03 0.87
CA VAL A 276 -18.02 -14.42 -0.41
C VAL A 276 -19.01 -15.14 -1.30
N ALA A 277 -19.73 -16.13 -0.74
CA ALA A 277 -20.77 -16.88 -1.48
C ALA A 277 -21.90 -15.95 -1.97
N GLU A 278 -22.27 -14.95 -1.17
CA GLU A 278 -23.33 -13.98 -1.54
C GLU A 278 -22.88 -13.04 -2.67
N ARG A 279 -21.62 -12.54 -2.65
CA ARG A 279 -21.23 -11.35 -3.44
C ARG A 279 -20.29 -11.60 -4.60
N CYS A 280 -19.51 -12.69 -4.59
CA CYS A 280 -18.47 -12.89 -5.60
C CYS A 280 -19.07 -13.06 -7.01
N VAL A 281 -20.01 -13.99 -7.17
CA VAL A 281 -20.65 -14.26 -8.48
C VAL A 281 -21.40 -13.03 -9.01
N PRO A 282 -22.25 -12.35 -8.22
CA PRO A 282 -22.90 -11.11 -8.66
C PRO A 282 -21.93 -10.03 -9.12
N LEU A 283 -20.85 -9.76 -8.36
CA LEU A 283 -19.87 -8.74 -8.74
C LEU A 283 -19.17 -9.06 -10.07
N VAL A 284 -18.72 -10.32 -10.23
CA VAL A 284 -18.05 -10.73 -11.47
C VAL A 284 -19.01 -10.60 -12.67
N ASN A 285 -20.26 -11.03 -12.53
CA ASN A 285 -21.28 -10.90 -13.58
C ASN A 285 -21.57 -9.43 -13.90
N GLN A 286 -21.62 -8.56 -12.90
CA GLN A 286 -21.81 -7.12 -13.08
C GLN A 286 -20.66 -6.50 -13.89
N ILE A 287 -19.39 -6.81 -13.53
CA ILE A 287 -18.22 -6.35 -14.28
C ILE A 287 -18.25 -6.94 -15.70
N ARG A 288 -18.53 -8.22 -15.85
CA ARG A 288 -18.54 -8.92 -17.15
C ARG A 288 -19.61 -8.38 -18.09
N ALA A 289 -20.78 -8.01 -17.57
CA ALA A 289 -21.84 -7.41 -18.38
C ALA A 289 -21.41 -6.07 -18.99
N ALA A 290 -20.64 -5.27 -18.26
CA ALA A 290 -20.12 -3.99 -18.73
C ALA A 290 -18.81 -4.11 -19.53
N ARG A 291 -17.98 -5.12 -19.22
CA ARG A 291 -16.64 -5.34 -19.78
C ARG A 291 -16.48 -6.82 -20.19
N PRO A 292 -17.09 -7.23 -21.30
CA PRO A 292 -17.16 -8.64 -21.68
C PRO A 292 -15.80 -9.29 -21.95
N GLU A 293 -14.82 -8.51 -22.42
CA GLU A 293 -13.50 -9.01 -22.85
C GLU A 293 -12.37 -8.76 -21.85
N THR A 294 -12.59 -7.93 -20.81
CA THR A 294 -11.52 -7.58 -19.86
C THR A 294 -11.23 -8.75 -18.92
N PRO A 295 -9.98 -9.18 -18.75
CA PRO A 295 -9.62 -10.22 -17.80
C PRO A 295 -10.00 -9.83 -16.36
N ILE A 296 -10.43 -10.84 -15.57
CA ILE A 296 -10.73 -10.69 -14.15
C ILE A 296 -9.90 -11.73 -13.38
N ILE A 297 -9.20 -11.30 -12.34
CA ILE A 297 -8.46 -12.17 -11.44
C ILE A 297 -9.15 -12.15 -10.08
N LEU A 298 -9.57 -13.32 -9.58
CA LEU A 298 -10.02 -13.52 -8.20
C LEU A 298 -8.83 -13.94 -7.36
N VAL A 299 -8.67 -13.31 -6.19
CA VAL A 299 -7.51 -13.50 -5.33
C VAL A 299 -7.95 -14.07 -3.98
N GLU A 300 -7.36 -15.19 -3.58
CA GLU A 300 -7.52 -15.71 -2.22
C GLU A 300 -6.84 -14.78 -1.20
N ASP A 301 -7.30 -14.83 0.03
CA ASP A 301 -6.65 -14.18 1.15
C ASP A 301 -5.28 -14.83 1.42
N ARG A 302 -4.27 -13.97 1.73
CA ARG A 302 -2.99 -14.48 2.26
C ARG A 302 -3.24 -15.21 3.59
N ARG A 303 -2.47 -16.23 3.91
CA ARG A 303 -2.47 -16.81 5.25
C ARG A 303 -1.90 -15.82 6.25
N PHE A 304 -2.50 -15.73 7.45
CA PHE A 304 -1.85 -15.01 8.54
C PHE A 304 -0.52 -15.70 8.88
N THR A 305 0.53 -14.91 9.09
CA THR A 305 1.89 -15.45 9.33
C THR A 305 2.00 -16.30 10.60
N ASN A 306 1.02 -16.20 11.52
CA ASN A 306 0.94 -16.98 12.76
C ASN A 306 -0.16 -18.07 12.73
N SER A 307 -0.77 -18.34 11.57
CA SER A 307 -1.83 -19.36 11.44
C SER A 307 -1.33 -20.79 11.69
N TRP A 308 -0.03 -21.05 11.53
CA TRP A 308 0.59 -22.32 11.88
C TRP A 308 0.39 -22.68 13.36
N LEU A 309 0.25 -21.69 14.25
CA LEU A 309 -0.03 -21.85 15.68
C LEU A 309 -1.53 -21.70 16.00
N GLN A 310 -2.23 -20.81 15.29
CA GLN A 310 -3.64 -20.47 15.51
C GLN A 310 -4.56 -21.27 14.58
N ARG A 311 -4.91 -22.51 14.98
CA ARG A 311 -5.67 -23.45 14.14
C ARG A 311 -7.06 -22.95 13.73
N GLU A 312 -7.78 -22.25 14.61
CA GLU A 312 -9.09 -21.68 14.30
C GLU A 312 -9.00 -20.67 13.16
N ARG A 313 -8.00 -19.79 13.21
CA ARG A 313 -7.75 -18.81 12.16
C ARG A 313 -7.34 -19.46 10.84
N ALA A 314 -6.57 -20.54 10.88
CA ALA A 314 -6.26 -21.32 9.69
C ALA A 314 -7.53 -21.90 9.06
N ALA A 315 -8.43 -22.45 9.89
CA ALA A 315 -9.71 -23.01 9.42
C ALA A 315 -10.65 -21.95 8.82
N GLU A 316 -10.68 -20.73 9.37
CA GLU A 316 -11.41 -19.61 8.77
C GLU A 316 -10.91 -19.28 7.36
N HIS A 317 -9.59 -19.25 7.15
CA HIS A 317 -9.02 -19.06 5.82
C HIS A 317 -9.41 -20.19 4.87
N ASP A 318 -9.40 -21.45 5.33
CA ASP A 318 -9.80 -22.61 4.51
C ASP A 318 -11.25 -22.47 4.03
N LEU A 319 -12.15 -22.03 4.91
CA LEU A 319 -13.55 -21.77 4.55
C LEU A 319 -13.69 -20.62 3.53
N ASN A 320 -12.96 -19.55 3.73
CA ASN A 320 -13.00 -18.39 2.82
C ASN A 320 -12.44 -18.74 1.43
N HIS A 321 -11.32 -19.47 1.39
CA HIS A 321 -10.72 -19.94 0.14
C HIS A 321 -11.66 -20.92 -0.59
N ALA A 322 -12.26 -21.86 0.14
CA ALA A 322 -13.22 -22.81 -0.44
C ALA A 322 -14.45 -22.10 -1.04
N ALA A 323 -14.97 -21.06 -0.36
CA ALA A 323 -16.08 -20.28 -0.87
C ALA A 323 -15.71 -19.52 -2.15
N LEU A 324 -14.52 -18.91 -2.21
CA LEU A 324 -14.05 -18.21 -3.41
C LEU A 324 -13.84 -19.20 -4.58
N ARG A 325 -13.25 -20.37 -4.31
CA ARG A 325 -13.02 -21.42 -5.31
C ARG A 325 -14.35 -21.92 -5.88
N THR A 326 -15.34 -22.16 -5.01
CA THR A 326 -16.69 -22.54 -5.42
C THR A 326 -17.31 -21.47 -6.32
N ALA A 327 -17.20 -20.19 -5.98
CA ALA A 327 -17.69 -19.09 -6.80
C ALA A 327 -16.97 -19.03 -8.18
N PHE A 328 -15.64 -19.23 -8.18
CA PHE A 328 -14.86 -19.30 -9.41
C PHE A 328 -15.30 -20.44 -10.33
N GLU A 329 -15.47 -21.65 -9.79
CA GLU A 329 -15.94 -22.82 -10.54
C GLU A 329 -17.36 -22.61 -11.10
N GLN A 330 -18.25 -22.03 -10.29
CA GLN A 330 -19.60 -21.68 -10.74
C GLN A 330 -19.58 -20.69 -11.90
N LEU A 331 -18.74 -19.68 -11.86
CA LEU A 331 -18.57 -18.70 -12.93
C LEU A 331 -18.03 -19.35 -14.22
N GLN A 332 -17.05 -20.25 -14.10
CA GLN A 332 -16.51 -21.00 -15.23
C GLN A 332 -17.58 -21.90 -15.87
N GLN A 333 -18.35 -22.64 -15.06
CA GLN A 333 -19.46 -23.48 -15.52
C GLN A 333 -20.57 -22.64 -16.17
N GLY A 334 -20.77 -21.39 -15.68
CA GLY A 334 -21.67 -20.40 -16.29
C GLY A 334 -21.12 -19.76 -17.57
N GLY A 335 -19.94 -20.18 -18.05
CA GLY A 335 -19.37 -19.75 -19.34
C GLY A 335 -18.58 -18.43 -19.25
N VAL A 336 -18.27 -17.91 -18.05
CA VAL A 336 -17.46 -16.68 -17.91
C VAL A 336 -16.03 -16.94 -18.39
N GLN A 337 -15.65 -16.25 -19.46
CA GLN A 337 -14.31 -16.35 -20.06
C GLN A 337 -13.32 -15.36 -19.44
N LYS A 338 -12.02 -15.56 -19.67
CA LYS A 338 -10.92 -14.70 -19.19
C LYS A 338 -11.00 -14.44 -17.68
N LEU A 339 -11.38 -15.48 -16.94
CA LEU A 339 -11.40 -15.50 -15.48
C LEU A 339 -10.19 -16.27 -14.96
N PHE A 340 -9.42 -15.65 -14.07
CA PHE A 340 -8.19 -16.18 -13.51
C PHE A 340 -8.29 -16.28 -11.99
N TYR A 341 -7.46 -17.12 -11.38
CA TYR A 341 -7.49 -17.37 -9.95
C TYR A 341 -6.07 -17.35 -9.38
N LEU A 342 -5.86 -16.62 -8.29
CA LEU A 342 -4.60 -16.54 -7.58
C LEU A 342 -4.77 -17.13 -6.17
N GLU A 343 -4.01 -18.19 -5.89
CA GLU A 343 -3.99 -18.85 -4.57
C GLU A 343 -3.25 -18.00 -3.54
N GLY A 344 -3.73 -18.02 -2.28
CA GLY A 344 -3.29 -17.14 -1.21
C GLY A 344 -2.09 -17.63 -0.40
N ASP A 345 -1.83 -18.93 -0.39
CA ASP A 345 -0.91 -19.59 0.55
C ASP A 345 0.53 -19.05 0.51
N SER A 346 1.01 -18.63 -0.65
CA SER A 346 2.39 -18.16 -0.84
C SER A 346 2.56 -16.63 -0.86
N LEU A 347 1.48 -15.86 -0.73
CA LEU A 347 1.50 -14.40 -0.91
C LEU A 347 2.45 -13.67 0.05
N LEU A 348 2.59 -14.14 1.30
CA LEU A 348 3.51 -13.55 2.28
C LEU A 348 4.83 -14.33 2.43
N GLY A 349 5.00 -15.44 1.72
CA GLY A 349 6.07 -16.42 1.95
C GLY A 349 5.73 -17.37 3.10
N LEU A 350 6.60 -18.38 3.30
CA LEU A 350 6.37 -19.49 4.24
C LEU A 350 7.17 -19.38 5.54
N ASP A 351 7.96 -18.32 5.72
CA ASP A 351 8.86 -18.11 6.86
C ASP A 351 8.26 -17.25 7.99
N SER A 352 7.00 -16.83 7.85
CA SER A 352 6.28 -15.96 8.79
C SER A 352 6.80 -14.52 8.90
N GLU A 353 7.74 -14.07 8.06
CA GLU A 353 8.37 -12.74 8.15
C GLU A 353 7.69 -11.67 7.28
N GLY A 354 6.69 -12.05 6.47
CA GLY A 354 6.07 -11.17 5.47
C GLY A 354 5.04 -10.18 6.00
N ALA A 355 4.75 -10.13 7.32
CA ALA A 355 3.71 -9.26 7.87
C ALA A 355 4.18 -8.48 9.10
N THR A 356 3.54 -7.32 9.35
CA THR A 356 3.81 -6.46 10.51
C THR A 356 3.04 -6.92 11.76
N ASP A 357 1.80 -7.38 11.58
CA ASP A 357 0.85 -7.73 12.65
C ASP A 357 0.24 -9.14 12.47
N GLY A 358 0.91 -9.95 11.67
CA GLY A 358 0.44 -11.28 11.26
C GLY A 358 -0.49 -11.26 10.04
N SER A 359 -1.06 -10.13 9.70
CA SER A 359 -2.05 -9.94 8.62
C SER A 359 -1.56 -9.01 7.51
N HIS A 360 -1.22 -7.76 7.88
CA HIS A 360 -0.83 -6.74 6.92
C HIS A 360 0.64 -6.91 6.50
N PRO A 361 0.92 -6.97 5.20
CA PRO A 361 2.27 -7.14 4.70
C PRO A 361 3.18 -5.99 5.16
N ASN A 362 4.39 -6.31 5.56
CA ASN A 362 5.49 -5.35 5.59
C ASN A 362 6.08 -5.21 4.17
N ASP A 363 7.15 -4.42 3.99
CA ASP A 363 7.77 -4.21 2.67
C ASP A 363 8.22 -5.52 2.02
N LEU A 364 8.71 -6.50 2.81
CA LEU A 364 9.07 -7.82 2.31
C LEU A 364 7.84 -8.58 1.80
N GLY A 365 6.74 -8.56 2.57
CA GLY A 365 5.48 -9.19 2.18
C GLY A 365 4.89 -8.57 0.91
N PHE A 366 4.90 -7.25 0.79
CA PHE A 366 4.45 -6.57 -0.42
C PHE A 366 5.31 -6.93 -1.65
N PHE A 367 6.60 -7.08 -1.48
CA PHE A 367 7.48 -7.50 -2.56
C PHE A 367 7.18 -8.93 -3.01
N ARG A 368 6.97 -9.85 -2.05
CA ARG A 368 6.56 -11.24 -2.30
C ARG A 368 5.19 -11.33 -2.97
N GLN A 369 4.20 -10.54 -2.48
CA GLN A 369 2.91 -10.44 -3.16
C GLN A 369 3.08 -9.99 -4.62
N ALA A 370 3.88 -8.96 -4.87
CA ALA A 370 4.12 -8.51 -6.24
C ALA A 370 4.73 -9.61 -7.12
N ASP A 371 5.59 -10.48 -6.59
CA ASP A 371 6.15 -11.62 -7.33
C ASP A 371 5.05 -12.63 -7.73
N GLN A 372 4.11 -12.94 -6.83
CA GLN A 372 3.01 -13.86 -7.12
C GLN A 372 1.97 -13.24 -8.08
N PHE A 373 1.60 -11.98 -7.83
CA PHE A 373 0.68 -11.25 -8.72
C PHE A 373 1.24 -11.06 -10.13
N GLU A 374 2.55 -10.87 -10.27
CA GLU A 374 3.17 -10.72 -11.59
C GLU A 374 2.93 -11.92 -12.50
N LEU A 375 3.02 -13.14 -11.96
CA LEU A 375 2.82 -14.37 -12.74
C LEU A 375 1.42 -14.43 -13.34
N ILE A 376 0.40 -14.21 -12.52
CA ILE A 376 -0.99 -14.30 -12.96
C ILE A 376 -1.39 -13.10 -13.84
N LEU A 377 -0.84 -11.91 -13.57
CA LEU A 377 -1.08 -10.73 -14.40
C LEU A 377 -0.51 -10.89 -15.80
N ARG A 378 0.70 -11.46 -15.94
CA ARG A 378 1.26 -11.76 -17.27
C ARG A 378 0.37 -12.73 -18.05
N ALA A 379 -0.10 -13.78 -17.39
CA ALA A 379 -1.04 -14.73 -18.01
C ALA A 379 -2.35 -14.04 -18.43
N ALA A 380 -2.94 -13.20 -17.58
CA ALA A 380 -4.17 -12.49 -17.84
C ALA A 380 -4.05 -11.45 -18.97
N LEU A 381 -2.89 -10.78 -19.07
CA LEU A 381 -2.60 -9.78 -20.08
C LEU A 381 -2.07 -10.37 -21.39
N GLY A 382 -1.76 -11.68 -21.43
CA GLY A 382 -1.15 -12.33 -22.60
C GLY A 382 0.29 -11.89 -22.86
N GLU A 383 1.02 -11.47 -21.80
CA GLU A 383 2.41 -11.02 -21.87
C GLU A 383 3.34 -12.16 -21.45
N SER A 384 4.33 -12.50 -22.30
CA SER A 384 5.45 -13.39 -21.93
C SER A 384 6.41 -12.67 -20.99
N LYS A 385 7.17 -13.46 -20.19
CA LYS A 385 8.26 -12.92 -19.36
C LYS A 385 9.33 -12.24 -20.19
#